data_cc8582daafc08345e54657cdbf71f9b2
#
_entry.id   cc8582daafc08345e54657cdbf71f9b2
#
_cell.length_a   1.000
_cell.length_b   1.000
_cell.length_c   1.000
_cell.angle_alpha   90.00
_cell.angle_beta   90.00
_cell.angle_gamma   90.00
#
_symmetry.space_group_name_H-M   'P 1'
#
loop_
_entity.id
_entity.type
_entity.pdbx_description
1 polymer ?
#
loop_
_entity_poly.entity_id
_entity_poly.type
_entity_poly.pdbx_seq_one_letter_code
_entity_poly.pdbx_strand_id
1 'polypeptide(L)'
;MSKVFKQYLKDVNFEKRLEKLAKKLKNKRVIFYGAGLFFRIINENYDLGVLNIAGVSDRVFMQNPDSENIKNFMGYKIIPPQDILTADADYIIICTFNFISTLAYLKNYILRNSKIKILPIVPKSIVELIEEVWKN
;
A
#
# COMPACT_ATOMS: atom_id res chain seq x y z
N MET A 1 -14.09 8.48 10.45
CA MET A 1 -12.79 7.90 10.03
C MET A 1 -12.17 8.60 8.85
N SER A 2 -12.88 8.80 7.76
CA SER A 2 -12.29 9.45 6.59
C SER A 2 -11.82 10.88 6.87
N LYS A 3 -12.53 11.63 7.73
CA LYS A 3 -12.08 12.98 8.10
C LYS A 3 -10.77 12.97 8.85
N VAL A 4 -10.57 12.00 9.74
CA VAL A 4 -9.33 11.85 10.51
C VAL A 4 -8.17 11.55 9.57
N PHE A 5 -8.33 10.63 8.65
CA PHE A 5 -7.29 10.29 7.69
C PHE A 5 -6.97 11.46 6.75
N LYS A 6 -7.98 12.17 6.27
CA LYS A 6 -7.77 13.33 5.40
C LYS A 6 -6.97 14.42 6.11
N GLN A 7 -7.35 14.75 7.34
CA GLN A 7 -6.64 15.76 8.12
C GLN A 7 -5.22 15.33 8.42
N TYR A 8 -5.05 14.07 8.79
CA TYR A 8 -3.74 13.50 9.05
C TYR A 8 -2.80 13.62 7.83
N LEU A 9 -3.29 13.28 6.65
CA LEU A 9 -2.50 13.37 5.43
C LEU A 9 -2.09 14.81 5.12
N LYS A 10 -2.96 15.78 5.40
CA LYS A 10 -2.61 17.19 5.28
C LYS A 10 -1.55 17.61 6.30
N ASP A 11 -1.70 17.17 7.55
CA ASP A 11 -0.78 17.54 8.62
C ASP A 11 0.63 17.04 8.36
N VAL A 12 0.79 15.89 7.72
CA VAL A 12 2.11 15.34 7.39
C VAL A 12 2.61 15.80 6.02
N ASN A 13 1.86 16.67 5.35
CA ASN A 13 2.15 17.11 3.99
C ASN A 13 2.39 15.92 3.04
N PHE A 14 1.36 15.10 2.90
CA PHE A 14 1.46 13.87 2.11
C PHE A 14 1.83 14.15 0.66
N GLU A 15 1.38 15.27 0.11
CA GLU A 15 1.73 15.64 -1.27
C GLU A 15 3.25 15.70 -1.46
N LYS A 16 3.96 16.31 -0.50
CA LYS A 16 5.42 16.38 -0.54
C LYS A 16 6.05 15.01 -0.36
N ARG A 17 5.48 14.17 0.51
CA ARG A 17 5.92 12.79 0.69
C ARG A 17 5.79 12.03 -0.62
N LEU A 18 4.67 12.19 -1.32
CA LEU A 18 4.42 11.54 -2.59
C LEU A 18 5.41 11.98 -3.68
N GLU A 19 5.74 13.27 -3.73
CA GLU A 19 6.76 13.79 -4.64
C GLU A 19 8.12 13.13 -4.38
N LYS A 20 8.49 12.98 -3.12
CA LYS A 20 9.75 12.32 -2.75
C LYS A 20 9.75 10.86 -3.14
N LEU A 21 8.63 10.16 -2.93
CA LEU A 21 8.50 8.77 -3.35
C LEU A 21 8.62 8.64 -4.87
N ALA A 22 7.99 9.54 -5.61
CA ALA A 22 8.04 9.52 -7.07
C ALA A 22 9.48 9.67 -7.58
N LYS A 23 10.28 10.52 -6.95
CA LYS A 23 11.69 10.67 -7.30
C LYS A 23 12.50 9.43 -6.94
N LYS A 24 12.31 8.92 -5.73
CA LYS A 24 13.03 7.74 -5.25
C LYS A 24 12.73 6.51 -6.09
N LEU A 25 11.47 6.35 -6.51
CA LEU A 25 10.99 5.16 -7.20
C LEU A 25 10.88 5.34 -8.70
N LYS A 26 11.54 6.34 -9.24
CA LYS A 26 11.59 6.55 -10.69
C LYS A 26 12.12 5.29 -11.39
N ASN A 27 11.39 4.82 -12.40
CA ASN A 27 11.71 3.61 -13.17
C ASN A 27 11.65 2.32 -12.34
N LYS A 28 11.03 2.37 -11.16
CA LYS A 28 10.79 1.17 -10.34
C LYS A 28 9.31 0.80 -10.38
N ARG A 29 9.03 -0.50 -10.47
CA ARG A 29 7.64 -0.99 -10.43
C ARG A 29 7.24 -1.21 -8.99
N VAL A 30 6.07 -0.71 -8.62
CA VAL A 30 5.58 -0.82 -7.24
C VAL A 30 4.24 -1.54 -7.18
N ILE A 31 4.03 -2.27 -6.10
CA ILE A 31 2.74 -2.86 -5.73
C ILE A 31 2.30 -2.16 -4.44
N PHE A 32 1.07 -1.66 -4.42
CA PHE A 32 0.47 -1.21 -3.16
C PHE A 32 -0.10 -2.41 -2.42
N TYR A 33 0.23 -2.54 -1.16
CA TYR A 33 -0.36 -3.57 -0.31
C TYR A 33 -1.28 -2.92 0.71
N GLY A 34 -2.55 -3.26 0.64
CA GLY A 34 -3.60 -2.71 1.47
C GLY A 34 -4.69 -2.06 0.62
N ALA A 35 -5.87 -2.70 0.56
CA ALA A 35 -7.00 -2.24 -0.25
C ALA A 35 -8.15 -1.74 0.62
N GLY A 36 -7.85 -1.23 1.82
CA GLY A 36 -8.84 -0.76 2.76
C GLY A 36 -9.16 0.72 2.62
N LEU A 37 -9.78 1.26 3.67
CA LEU A 37 -10.24 2.65 3.69
C LEU A 37 -9.09 3.64 3.53
N PHE A 38 -7.95 3.40 4.18
CA PHE A 38 -6.82 4.31 4.10
C PHE A 38 -6.32 4.47 2.65
N PHE A 39 -6.17 3.34 1.95
CA PHE A 39 -5.77 3.38 0.54
C PHE A 39 -6.81 4.14 -0.31
N ARG A 40 -8.10 3.89 -0.07
CA ARG A 40 -9.16 4.57 -0.82
C ARG A 40 -9.09 6.08 -0.65
N ILE A 41 -8.89 6.53 0.58
CA ILE A 41 -8.82 7.98 0.88
C ILE A 41 -7.60 8.59 0.18
N ILE A 42 -6.46 7.93 0.22
CA ILE A 42 -5.27 8.42 -0.48
C ILE A 42 -5.54 8.51 -1.98
N ASN A 43 -6.08 7.43 -2.56
CA ASN A 43 -6.31 7.38 -4.00
C ASN A 43 -7.33 8.43 -4.47
N GLU A 44 -8.33 8.73 -3.66
CA GLU A 44 -9.36 9.71 -4.00
C GLU A 44 -8.87 11.16 -3.90
N ASN A 45 -7.87 11.43 -3.06
CA ASN A 45 -7.45 12.79 -2.75
C ASN A 45 -6.07 13.17 -3.30
N TYR A 46 -5.29 12.22 -3.80
CA TYR A 46 -3.95 12.44 -4.31
C TYR A 46 -3.74 11.68 -5.61
N ASP A 47 -2.82 12.17 -6.44
CA ASP A 47 -2.51 11.54 -7.72
C ASP A 47 -1.41 10.48 -7.55
N LEU A 48 -1.80 9.23 -7.39
CA LEU A 48 -0.86 8.12 -7.29
C LEU A 48 -0.26 7.75 -8.64
N GLY A 49 -0.76 8.31 -9.74
CA GLY A 49 -0.22 8.07 -11.08
C GLY A 49 1.19 8.59 -11.30
N VAL A 50 1.74 9.35 -10.34
CA VAL A 50 3.15 9.74 -10.37
C VAL A 50 4.09 8.56 -10.10
N LEU A 51 3.54 7.44 -9.64
CA LEU A 51 4.30 6.21 -9.42
C LEU A 51 3.99 5.21 -10.53
N ASN A 52 4.94 4.31 -10.80
CA ASN A 52 4.76 3.23 -11.79
C ASN A 52 4.14 2.03 -11.08
N ILE A 53 2.81 1.96 -11.06
CA ILE A 53 2.04 1.01 -10.26
C ILE A 53 1.77 -0.25 -11.07
N ALA A 54 2.27 -1.39 -10.58
CA ALA A 54 1.98 -2.70 -11.17
C ALA A 54 0.59 -3.21 -10.78
N GLY A 55 0.16 -2.89 -9.57
CA GLY A 55 -1.16 -3.29 -9.09
C GLY A 55 -1.33 -3.09 -7.60
N VAL A 56 -2.45 -3.59 -7.10
CA VAL A 56 -2.82 -3.50 -5.67
C VAL A 56 -3.02 -4.92 -5.14
N SER A 57 -2.48 -5.19 -3.96
CA SER A 57 -2.64 -6.47 -3.28
C SER A 57 -3.25 -6.27 -1.90
N ASP A 58 -3.84 -7.32 -1.38
CA ASP A 58 -4.39 -7.38 -0.02
C ASP A 58 -4.72 -8.83 0.27
N ARG A 59 -4.70 -9.21 1.56
CA ARG A 59 -5.07 -10.57 1.96
C ARG A 59 -6.50 -10.93 1.54
N VAL A 60 -7.39 -9.96 1.46
CA VAL A 60 -8.77 -10.18 1.03
C VAL A 60 -8.85 -10.81 -0.36
N PHE A 61 -7.86 -10.58 -1.21
CA PHE A 61 -7.84 -11.13 -2.55
C PHE A 61 -7.42 -12.60 -2.62
N MET A 62 -6.97 -13.18 -1.50
CA MET A 62 -6.69 -14.62 -1.42
C MET A 62 -7.95 -15.46 -1.22
N GLN A 63 -9.00 -14.86 -0.67
CA GLN A 63 -10.15 -15.60 -0.16
C GLN A 63 -11.18 -15.97 -1.22
N ASN A 64 -11.01 -15.51 -2.42
CA ASN A 64 -12.00 -15.76 -3.47
C ASN A 64 -11.31 -16.05 -4.81
N PRO A 65 -10.72 -17.27 -4.94
CA PRO A 65 -10.04 -17.65 -6.18
C PRO A 65 -10.97 -17.72 -7.39
N ASP A 66 -12.27 -17.82 -7.14
CA ASP A 66 -13.27 -17.91 -8.21
C ASP A 66 -13.81 -16.56 -8.64
N SER A 67 -13.33 -15.47 -8.07
CA SER A 67 -13.70 -14.13 -8.51
C SER A 67 -12.97 -13.73 -9.78
N GLU A 68 -13.07 -14.58 -10.81
CA GLU A 68 -12.55 -14.27 -12.14
C GLU A 68 -13.11 -12.95 -12.70
N ASN A 69 -14.20 -12.47 -12.11
CA ASN A 69 -14.88 -11.26 -12.52
C ASN A 69 -14.30 -9.99 -11.88
N ILE A 70 -13.51 -10.11 -10.81
CA ILE A 70 -12.90 -8.95 -10.17
C ILE A 70 -11.45 -8.87 -10.61
N LYS A 71 -11.19 -8.16 -11.70
CA LYS A 71 -9.84 -7.99 -12.25
C LYS A 71 -9.18 -6.70 -11.79
N ASN A 72 -9.98 -5.73 -11.33
CA ASN A 72 -9.50 -4.40 -10.99
C ASN A 72 -10.07 -3.95 -9.65
N PHE A 73 -9.27 -3.18 -8.93
CA PHE A 73 -9.69 -2.50 -7.71
C PHE A 73 -9.39 -1.01 -7.89
N MET A 74 -10.43 -0.20 -7.97
CA MET A 74 -10.32 1.26 -8.19
C MET A 74 -9.46 1.61 -9.42
N GLY A 75 -9.56 0.81 -10.47
CA GLY A 75 -8.80 1.01 -11.70
C GLY A 75 -7.42 0.37 -11.72
N TYR A 76 -6.96 -0.20 -10.62
CA TYR A 76 -5.68 -0.89 -10.55
C TYR A 76 -5.85 -2.39 -10.71
N LYS A 77 -4.87 -3.03 -11.34
CA LYS A 77 -4.84 -4.48 -11.44
C LYS A 77 -4.77 -5.10 -10.04
N ILE A 78 -5.58 -6.12 -9.78
CA ILE A 78 -5.49 -6.89 -8.55
C ILE A 78 -4.38 -7.91 -8.67
N ILE A 79 -3.48 -7.93 -7.69
CA ILE A 79 -2.41 -8.92 -7.60
C ILE A 79 -2.61 -9.66 -6.27
N PRO A 80 -3.13 -10.90 -6.30
CA PRO A 80 -3.26 -11.66 -5.07
C PRO A 80 -1.90 -11.84 -4.40
N PRO A 81 -1.84 -11.94 -3.06
CA PRO A 81 -0.55 -12.07 -2.36
C PRO A 81 0.33 -13.20 -2.88
N GLN A 82 -0.25 -14.32 -3.27
CA GLN A 82 0.51 -15.45 -3.80
C GLN A 82 1.17 -15.14 -5.16
N ASP A 83 0.74 -14.09 -5.86
CA ASP A 83 1.29 -13.72 -7.17
C ASP A 83 2.29 -12.55 -7.09
N ILE A 84 2.55 -12.04 -5.89
CA ILE A 84 3.46 -10.88 -5.73
C ILE A 84 4.86 -11.20 -6.25
N LEU A 85 5.39 -12.39 -5.95
CA LEU A 85 6.76 -12.75 -6.33
C LEU A 85 6.95 -12.85 -7.84
N THR A 86 5.87 -13.13 -8.58
CA THR A 86 5.93 -13.27 -10.04
C THR A 86 5.46 -12.02 -10.78
N ALA A 87 5.11 -10.98 -10.07
CA ALA A 87 4.57 -9.75 -10.66
C ALA A 87 5.64 -8.78 -11.14
N ASP A 88 6.92 -9.12 -11.01
CA ASP A 88 8.06 -8.31 -11.44
C ASP A 88 8.05 -6.90 -10.82
N ALA A 89 7.84 -6.83 -9.51
CA ALA A 89 7.86 -5.58 -8.77
C ALA A 89 9.21 -5.39 -8.06
N ASP A 90 9.63 -4.13 -7.96
CA ASP A 90 10.84 -3.77 -7.22
C ASP A 90 10.54 -3.42 -5.77
N TYR A 91 9.36 -2.87 -5.52
CA TYR A 91 8.95 -2.39 -4.19
C TYR A 91 7.52 -2.74 -3.90
N ILE A 92 7.25 -2.97 -2.61
CA ILE A 92 5.90 -3.00 -2.07
C ILE A 92 5.75 -1.76 -1.19
N ILE A 93 4.70 -0.98 -1.44
CA ILE A 93 4.36 0.17 -0.60
C ILE A 93 3.17 -0.23 0.26
N ILE A 94 3.37 -0.27 1.58
CA ILE A 94 2.33 -0.66 2.51
C ILE A 94 1.39 0.52 2.76
N CYS A 95 0.12 0.32 2.45
CA CYS A 95 -0.97 1.29 2.64
C CYS A 95 -1.97 0.82 3.68
N THR A 96 -1.57 -0.11 4.56
CA THR A 96 -2.45 -0.55 5.63
C THR A 96 -2.27 0.32 6.85
N PHE A 97 -3.32 0.39 7.64
CA PHE A 97 -3.30 1.04 8.93
C PHE A 97 -2.39 0.31 9.92
N ASN A 98 -2.39 -1.00 9.86
CA ASN A 98 -1.60 -1.87 10.74
C ASN A 98 -0.27 -2.23 10.07
N PHE A 99 0.63 -1.26 10.01
CA PHE A 99 1.90 -1.38 9.29
C PHE A 99 2.76 -2.53 9.82
N ILE A 100 2.92 -2.61 11.14
CA ILE A 100 3.86 -3.58 11.74
C ILE A 100 3.42 -5.01 11.47
N SER A 101 2.14 -5.33 11.66
CA SER A 101 1.68 -6.68 11.42
C SER A 101 1.67 -7.02 9.93
N THR A 102 1.37 -6.05 9.07
CA THR A 102 1.44 -6.24 7.62
C THR A 102 2.88 -6.51 7.17
N LEU A 103 3.82 -5.74 7.70
CA LEU A 103 5.24 -5.92 7.40
C LEU A 103 5.72 -7.31 7.81
N ALA A 104 5.35 -7.76 9.01
CA ALA A 104 5.70 -9.09 9.49
C ALA A 104 5.10 -10.19 8.61
N TYR A 105 3.84 -10.04 8.23
CA TYR A 105 3.18 -10.99 7.34
C TYR A 105 3.90 -11.08 5.99
N LEU A 106 4.19 -9.95 5.37
CA LEU A 106 4.86 -9.94 4.07
C LEU A 106 6.24 -10.57 4.14
N LYS A 107 7.03 -10.21 5.14
CA LYS A 107 8.39 -10.77 5.29
C LYS A 107 8.38 -12.26 5.56
N ASN A 108 7.48 -12.73 6.42
CA ASN A 108 7.50 -14.12 6.87
C ASN A 108 6.81 -15.09 5.92
N TYR A 109 5.78 -14.64 5.21
CA TYR A 109 4.94 -15.56 4.43
C TYR A 109 4.97 -15.33 2.94
N ILE A 110 5.23 -14.10 2.50
CA ILE A 110 5.15 -13.77 1.07
C ILE A 110 6.53 -13.59 0.45
N LEU A 111 7.38 -12.77 1.07
CA LEU A 111 8.61 -12.31 0.43
C LEU A 111 9.84 -13.14 0.74
N ARG A 112 9.79 -14.08 1.61
CA ARG A 112 10.93 -14.94 2.01
C ARG A 112 12.10 -14.84 1.00
N ASN A 113 13.26 -14.44 1.44
CA ASN A 113 14.46 -14.36 0.59
C ASN A 113 14.29 -13.58 -0.74
N SER A 114 13.17 -12.87 -0.94
CA SER A 114 12.96 -12.05 -2.11
C SER A 114 13.76 -10.76 -2.02
N LYS A 115 14.14 -10.22 -3.19
CA LYS A 115 14.83 -8.94 -3.29
C LYS A 115 13.87 -7.74 -3.29
N ILE A 116 12.56 -7.99 -3.26
CA ILE A 116 11.57 -6.93 -3.25
C ILE A 116 11.68 -6.15 -1.94
N LYS A 117 11.80 -4.83 -2.04
CA LYS A 117 11.92 -3.95 -0.89
C LYS A 117 10.55 -3.47 -0.43
N ILE A 118 10.42 -3.16 0.85
CA ILE A 118 9.16 -2.73 1.44
C ILE A 118 9.32 -1.32 1.98
N LEU A 119 8.36 -0.44 1.65
CA LEU A 119 8.29 0.93 2.15
C LEU A 119 6.90 1.22 2.70
N PRO A 120 6.78 2.00 3.78
CA PRO A 120 5.48 2.53 4.19
C PRO A 120 5.07 3.69 3.28
N ILE A 121 3.76 3.84 3.02
CA ILE A 121 3.25 4.99 2.26
C ILE A 121 3.41 6.29 3.07
N VAL A 122 3.35 6.19 4.39
CA VAL A 122 3.56 7.30 5.31
C VAL A 122 4.73 6.98 6.24
N PRO A 123 5.40 7.99 6.83
CA PRO A 123 6.50 7.73 7.76
C PRO A 123 6.05 6.84 8.93
N LYS A 124 6.93 5.92 9.34
CA LYS A 124 6.63 4.94 10.39
C LYS A 124 6.15 5.57 11.70
N SER A 125 6.79 6.65 12.13
CA SER A 125 6.43 7.35 13.36
C SER A 125 4.98 7.83 13.36
N ILE A 126 4.46 8.13 12.19
CA ILE A 126 3.10 8.65 12.03
C ILE A 126 2.09 7.50 12.01
N VAL A 127 2.48 6.35 11.47
CA VAL A 127 1.66 5.14 11.54
C VAL A 127 1.48 4.72 13.00
N GLU A 128 2.54 4.80 13.80
CA GLU A 128 2.48 4.51 15.24
C GLU A 128 1.52 5.47 15.95
N LEU A 129 1.53 6.73 15.59
CA LEU A 129 0.62 7.72 16.18
C LEU A 129 -0.84 7.42 15.86
N ILE A 130 -1.13 6.99 14.64
CA ILE A 130 -2.47 6.58 14.25
C ILE A 130 -2.92 5.37 15.06
N GLU A 131 -2.05 4.40 15.25
CA GLU A 131 -2.35 3.22 16.07
C GLU A 131 -2.70 3.60 17.51
N GLU A 132 -2.00 4.57 18.08
CA GLU A 132 -2.30 5.07 19.43
C GLU A 132 -3.68 5.71 19.50
N VAL A 133 -4.03 6.52 18.49
CA VAL A 133 -5.36 7.15 18.42
C VAL A 133 -6.46 6.10 18.36
N TRP A 134 -6.23 4.99 17.65
CA TRP A 134 -7.20 3.92 17.53
C TRP A 134 -7.37 3.11 18.83
N LYS A 135 -6.31 2.97 19.61
CA LYS A 135 -6.37 2.21 20.85
C LYS A 135 -7.09 2.97 21.97
N ASN A 136 -7.19 4.26 21.83
CA ASN A 136 -7.85 5.13 22.79
C ASN A 136 -9.23 5.54 22.30
#